data_c28fe742c504cbeaaf9cbdc59f194e1f
#
_entry.id   c28fe742c504cbeaaf9cbdc59f194e1f
#
_cell.length_a   1.000
_cell.length_b   1.000
_cell.length_c   1.000
_cell.angle_alpha   90.00
_cell.angle_beta   90.00
_cell.angle_gamma   90.00
#
_symmetry.space_group_name_H-M   'P 1'
#
loop_
_entity.id
_entity.type
_entity.pdbx_description
1 polymer ?
#
loop_
_entity_poly.entity_id
_entity_poly.type
_entity_poly.pdbx_seq_one_letter_code
_entity_poly.pdbx_strand_id
1 'polypeptide(L)'
;SEYWLSIKDAAQDETKNTAIKTELKAVWTQIAERFKDKGNFLAFESMNEIHDGGWGWGDNRNDGGKQYSILNDWNQVFVDAVRAVGGGNSNRFLGVPGYCTNVALTVSNFKLPTDKVQNRLMVSVHFYDPNEYTLDAKYSEWGHTGAADKKANWGDEDNVKDVFNSLKTTYIDKGI
;
A
#
# COMPACT_ATOMS: atom_id res chain seq x y z
N SER A 1 16.50 -1.91 1.86
CA SER A 1 16.30 -2.84 0.81
C SER A 1 15.44 -4.02 1.23
N GLU A 2 14.60 -4.38 0.37
CA GLU A 2 13.51 -5.34 0.44
C GLU A 2 13.99 -6.80 0.29
N TYR A 3 15.26 -7.11 0.48
CA TYR A 3 15.81 -8.45 0.24
C TYR A 3 15.11 -9.55 1.03
N TRP A 4 14.61 -9.24 2.22
CA TRP A 4 13.86 -10.20 3.02
C TRP A 4 12.34 -10.14 2.77
N LEU A 5 11.79 -9.01 2.28
CA LEU A 5 10.37 -8.84 1.91
C LEU A 5 10.11 -9.25 0.44
N SER A 6 10.64 -10.40 0.02
CA SER A 6 10.45 -10.89 -1.35
C SER A 6 9.07 -11.52 -1.52
N ILE A 7 8.13 -10.77 -2.09
CA ILE A 7 6.77 -11.28 -2.34
C ILE A 7 6.77 -12.39 -3.40
N LYS A 8 7.68 -12.34 -4.36
CA LYS A 8 7.86 -13.39 -5.36
C LYS A 8 8.27 -14.71 -4.71
N ASP A 9 9.26 -14.66 -3.82
CA ASP A 9 9.72 -15.85 -3.10
C ASP A 9 8.64 -16.41 -2.18
N ALA A 10 7.92 -15.54 -1.47
CA ALA A 10 6.80 -15.94 -0.62
C ALA A 10 5.68 -16.63 -1.41
N ALA A 11 5.42 -16.20 -2.64
CA ALA A 11 4.43 -16.83 -3.50
C ALA A 11 4.83 -18.24 -3.97
N GLN A 12 6.13 -18.50 -4.07
CA GLN A 12 6.68 -19.77 -4.52
C GLN A 12 6.95 -20.77 -3.40
N ASP A 13 7.19 -20.28 -2.18
CA ASP A 13 7.63 -21.09 -1.03
C ASP A 13 6.95 -20.63 0.27
N GLU A 14 6.05 -21.46 0.80
CA GLU A 14 5.33 -21.17 2.04
C GLU A 14 6.25 -21.10 3.27
N THR A 15 7.39 -21.79 3.26
CA THR A 15 8.38 -21.70 4.33
C THR A 15 9.00 -20.31 4.36
N LYS A 16 9.32 -19.76 3.19
CA LYS A 16 9.80 -18.38 3.07
C LYS A 16 8.73 -17.37 3.48
N ASN A 17 7.48 -17.55 3.04
CA ASN A 17 6.37 -16.70 3.46
C ASN A 17 6.20 -16.69 4.99
N THR A 18 6.28 -17.84 5.63
CA THR A 18 6.21 -17.97 7.08
C THR A 18 7.38 -17.26 7.78
N ALA A 19 8.60 -17.39 7.26
CA ALA A 19 9.77 -16.69 7.80
C ALA A 19 9.60 -15.17 7.69
N ILE A 20 9.15 -14.67 6.54
CA ILE A 20 8.86 -13.24 6.32
C ILE A 20 7.81 -12.74 7.31
N LYS A 21 6.70 -13.45 7.49
CA LYS A 21 5.66 -13.08 8.46
C LYS A 21 6.20 -13.02 9.89
N THR A 22 7.08 -13.94 10.25
CA THR A 22 7.71 -13.98 11.57
C THR A 22 8.62 -12.76 11.79
N GLU A 23 9.45 -12.43 10.81
CA GLU A 23 10.36 -11.29 10.88
C GLU A 23 9.58 -9.96 10.88
N LEU A 24 8.58 -9.82 10.01
CA LEU A 24 7.70 -8.65 9.95
C LEU A 24 7.00 -8.40 11.29
N LYS A 25 6.47 -9.45 11.91
CA LYS A 25 5.88 -9.38 13.25
C LYS A 25 6.90 -8.91 14.29
N ALA A 26 8.10 -9.46 14.27
CA ALA A 26 9.15 -9.11 15.24
C ALA A 26 9.59 -7.65 15.10
N VAL A 27 9.80 -7.18 13.87
CA VAL A 27 10.16 -5.79 13.57
C VAL A 27 9.07 -4.83 14.05
N TRP A 28 7.81 -5.06 13.66
CA TRP A 28 6.71 -4.19 14.05
C TRP A 28 6.38 -4.24 15.55
N THR A 29 6.59 -5.36 16.21
CA THR A 29 6.49 -5.44 17.68
C THR A 29 7.51 -4.53 18.34
N GLN A 30 8.76 -4.53 17.88
CA GLN A 30 9.82 -3.67 18.44
C GLN A 30 9.52 -2.17 18.20
N ILE A 31 9.08 -1.82 16.98
CA ILE A 31 8.68 -0.44 16.65
C ILE A 31 7.51 -0.01 17.54
N ALA A 32 6.48 -0.83 17.63
CA ALA A 32 5.30 -0.55 18.43
C ALA A 32 5.63 -0.39 19.93
N GLU A 33 6.51 -1.23 20.48
CA GLU A 33 6.99 -1.10 21.86
C GLU A 33 7.77 0.21 22.05
N ARG A 34 8.66 0.55 21.12
CA ARG A 34 9.49 1.76 21.21
C ARG A 34 8.66 3.04 21.23
N PHE A 35 7.51 3.05 20.56
CA PHE A 35 6.66 4.23 20.39
C PHE A 35 5.29 4.11 21.09
N LYS A 36 5.11 3.14 21.98
CA LYS A 36 3.81 2.90 22.64
C LYS A 36 3.28 4.06 23.47
N ASP A 37 4.18 4.93 23.95
CA ASP A 37 3.81 6.10 24.76
C ASP A 37 3.57 7.36 23.88
N LYS A 38 3.69 7.25 22.56
CA LYS A 38 3.43 8.36 21.64
C LYS A 38 1.96 8.37 21.22
N GLY A 39 1.40 9.57 21.16
CA GLY A 39 -0.01 9.77 20.79
C GLY A 39 -0.30 9.60 19.29
N ASN A 40 -1.52 9.95 18.92
CA ASN A 40 -2.08 9.74 17.58
C ASN A 40 -1.48 10.63 16.47
N PHE A 41 -0.60 11.57 16.82
CA PHE A 41 0.15 12.35 15.83
C PHE A 41 1.17 11.50 15.06
N LEU A 42 1.52 10.31 15.58
CA LEU A 42 2.39 9.34 14.92
C LEU A 42 1.54 8.19 14.38
N ALA A 43 1.41 8.11 13.07
CA ALA A 43 0.85 6.96 12.36
C ALA A 43 1.96 5.98 11.97
N PHE A 44 1.62 4.72 11.79
CA PHE A 44 2.51 3.70 11.22
C PHE A 44 1.99 3.26 9.86
N GLU A 45 2.89 2.96 8.95
CA GLU A 45 2.59 2.33 7.67
C GLU A 45 3.39 1.04 7.52
N SER A 46 2.73 -0.04 7.11
CA SER A 46 3.30 -1.39 7.23
C SER A 46 4.51 -1.60 6.34
N MET A 47 4.45 -1.16 5.11
CA MET A 47 5.43 -1.40 4.04
C MET A 47 5.32 -0.31 2.98
N ASN A 48 6.37 -0.16 2.16
CA ASN A 48 6.31 0.67 0.97
C ASN A 48 5.76 -0.16 -0.22
N GLU A 49 6.13 0.13 -1.42
CA GLU A 49 5.69 -0.43 -2.71
C GLU A 49 6.12 -1.89 -2.91
N ILE A 50 5.55 -2.83 -2.18
CA ILE A 50 5.88 -4.26 -2.31
C ILE A 50 5.36 -4.79 -3.66
N HIS A 51 6.28 -5.30 -4.48
CA HIS A 51 5.98 -5.88 -5.79
C HIS A 51 7.05 -6.92 -6.20
N ASP A 52 6.76 -7.70 -7.22
CA ASP A 52 7.66 -8.74 -7.78
C ASP A 52 8.45 -8.27 -9.03
N GLY A 53 8.38 -6.99 -9.32
CA GLY A 53 8.92 -6.34 -10.52
C GLY A 53 7.81 -5.70 -11.37
N GLY A 54 8.21 -4.98 -12.42
CA GLY A 54 7.26 -4.36 -13.34
C GLY A 54 6.34 -3.30 -12.72
N TRP A 55 6.67 -2.75 -11.58
CA TRP A 55 5.94 -1.69 -10.89
C TRP A 55 4.44 -1.97 -10.74
N GLY A 56 4.11 -3.14 -10.23
CA GLY A 56 2.74 -3.60 -10.08
C GLY A 56 2.20 -4.38 -11.28
N TRP A 57 2.97 -4.52 -12.34
CA TRP A 57 2.60 -5.22 -13.57
C TRP A 57 3.42 -6.51 -13.79
N GLY A 58 3.96 -7.08 -12.72
CA GLY A 58 4.81 -8.26 -12.74
C GLY A 58 4.07 -9.59 -12.89
N ASP A 59 4.78 -10.66 -12.55
CA ASP A 59 4.36 -12.07 -12.77
C ASP A 59 3.07 -12.45 -12.02
N ASN A 60 2.74 -11.74 -10.93
CA ASN A 60 1.51 -11.97 -10.17
C ASN A 60 0.23 -11.90 -11.02
N ARG A 61 0.28 -11.26 -12.16
CA ARG A 61 -0.83 -11.23 -13.13
C ARG A 61 -1.05 -12.56 -13.84
N ASN A 62 -0.05 -13.42 -13.86
CA ASN A 62 -0.06 -14.70 -14.54
C ASN A 62 -0.31 -15.89 -13.59
N ASP A 63 -0.18 -15.71 -12.28
CA ASP A 63 -0.33 -16.76 -11.26
C ASP A 63 -1.67 -16.70 -10.48
N GLY A 64 -2.64 -15.99 -11.00
CA GLY A 64 -3.96 -15.83 -10.39
C GLY A 64 -3.97 -14.83 -9.22
N GLY A 65 -2.94 -14.03 -9.08
CA GLY A 65 -2.88 -12.98 -8.07
C GLY A 65 -2.52 -13.47 -6.68
N LYS A 66 -1.77 -14.53 -6.55
CA LYS A 66 -1.34 -15.11 -5.27
C LYS A 66 -0.58 -14.09 -4.41
N GLN A 67 0.24 -13.23 -5.02
CA GLN A 67 0.96 -12.16 -4.33
C GLN A 67 0.01 -11.14 -3.68
N TYR A 68 -1.16 -10.89 -4.26
CA TYR A 68 -2.16 -10.01 -3.62
C TYR A 68 -2.64 -10.57 -2.28
N SER A 69 -2.95 -11.86 -2.24
CA SER A 69 -3.39 -12.50 -1.00
C SER A 69 -2.30 -12.54 0.05
N ILE A 70 -1.05 -12.80 -0.34
CA ILE A 70 0.11 -12.79 0.56
C ILE A 70 0.31 -11.41 1.16
N LEU A 71 0.25 -10.33 0.35
CA LEU A 71 0.39 -8.97 0.86
C LEU A 71 -0.75 -8.60 1.82
N ASN A 72 -1.98 -9.03 1.53
CA ASN A 72 -3.10 -8.84 2.45
C ASN A 72 -2.85 -9.54 3.80
N ASP A 73 -2.28 -10.75 3.79
CA ASP A 73 -1.91 -11.47 5.02
C ASP A 73 -0.76 -10.77 5.76
N TRP A 74 0.22 -10.22 5.06
CA TRP A 74 1.29 -9.44 5.68
C TRP A 74 0.77 -8.17 6.35
N ASN A 75 -0.18 -7.47 5.74
CA ASN A 75 -0.86 -6.33 6.36
C ASN A 75 -1.62 -6.75 7.63
N GLN A 76 -2.25 -7.94 7.64
CA GLN A 76 -2.88 -8.47 8.85
C GLN A 76 -1.86 -8.72 9.96
N VAL A 77 -0.70 -9.34 9.63
CA VAL A 77 0.40 -9.55 10.60
C VAL A 77 0.87 -8.24 11.21
N PHE A 78 1.00 -7.19 10.41
CA PHE A 78 1.35 -5.85 10.90
C PHE A 78 0.32 -5.29 11.87
N VAL A 79 -0.96 -5.29 11.50
CA VAL A 79 -2.05 -4.79 12.35
C VAL A 79 -2.07 -5.54 13.68
N ASP A 80 -2.01 -6.86 13.65
CA ASP A 80 -2.04 -7.70 14.84
C ASP A 80 -0.83 -7.44 15.74
N ALA A 81 0.37 -7.33 15.17
CA ALA A 81 1.60 -7.07 15.92
C ALA A 81 1.53 -5.72 16.65
N VAL A 82 1.11 -4.66 15.97
CA VAL A 82 1.01 -3.32 16.56
C VAL A 82 -0.08 -3.26 17.63
N ARG A 83 -1.26 -3.82 17.36
CA ARG A 83 -2.38 -3.83 18.33
C ARG A 83 -2.10 -4.67 19.56
N ALA A 84 -1.31 -5.73 19.44
CA ALA A 84 -0.94 -6.59 20.58
C ALA A 84 -0.10 -5.87 21.64
N VAL A 85 0.70 -4.90 21.26
CA VAL A 85 1.55 -4.12 22.18
C VAL A 85 0.72 -3.22 23.10
N GLY A 86 -0.39 -2.67 22.63
CA GLY A 86 -1.22 -1.78 23.45
C GLY A 86 -0.64 -0.37 23.62
N GLY A 87 -0.96 0.30 24.75
CA GLY A 87 -0.60 1.68 24.97
C GLY A 87 -1.20 2.61 23.89
N GLY A 88 -0.46 3.61 23.42
CA GLY A 88 -0.87 4.51 22.33
C GLY A 88 -1.19 3.78 21.02
N ASN A 89 -0.69 2.56 20.84
CA ASN A 89 -0.99 1.76 19.65
C ASN A 89 -2.44 1.25 19.62
N SER A 90 -3.14 1.23 20.77
CA SER A 90 -4.55 0.86 20.86
C SER A 90 -5.48 1.82 20.11
N ASN A 91 -4.99 3.00 19.73
CA ASN A 91 -5.79 4.00 19.00
C ASN A 91 -4.99 4.67 17.86
N ARG A 92 -3.84 4.12 17.51
CA ARG A 92 -2.97 4.63 16.46
C ARG A 92 -3.57 4.37 15.07
N PHE A 93 -3.43 5.34 14.17
CA PHE A 93 -3.70 5.13 12.76
C PHE A 93 -2.64 4.21 12.13
N LEU A 94 -3.09 3.22 11.36
CA LEU A 94 -2.27 2.24 10.67
C LEU A 94 -2.51 2.32 9.17
N GLY A 95 -1.47 2.65 8.41
CA GLY A 95 -1.45 2.63 6.95
C GLY A 95 -1.20 1.21 6.43
N VAL A 96 -2.01 0.75 5.52
CA VAL A 96 -1.93 -0.58 4.92
C VAL A 96 -1.96 -0.45 3.39
N PRO A 97 -0.84 -0.71 2.71
CA PRO A 97 -0.76 -0.56 1.26
C PRO A 97 -1.36 -1.76 0.53
N GLY A 98 -1.92 -1.49 -0.64
CA GLY A 98 -2.16 -2.50 -1.65
C GLY A 98 -0.88 -2.84 -2.43
N TYR A 99 -1.00 -3.79 -3.38
CA TYR A 99 0.14 -4.26 -4.17
C TYR A 99 0.77 -3.11 -4.96
N CYS A 100 2.07 -2.91 -4.74
CA CYS A 100 2.87 -1.79 -5.27
C CYS A 100 2.29 -0.40 -4.96
N THR A 101 1.41 -0.27 -3.95
CA THR A 101 0.61 0.95 -3.74
C THR A 101 -0.12 1.45 -5.00
N ASN A 102 -0.20 0.61 -6.03
CA ASN A 102 -0.86 0.92 -7.28
C ASN A 102 -2.37 1.04 -7.08
N VAL A 103 -2.97 2.15 -7.49
CA VAL A 103 -4.39 2.45 -7.24
C VAL A 103 -5.31 1.38 -7.82
N ALA A 104 -5.15 1.04 -9.10
CA ALA A 104 -6.05 0.09 -9.78
C ALA A 104 -5.95 -1.32 -9.18
N LEU A 105 -4.73 -1.77 -8.86
CA LEU A 105 -4.50 -3.07 -8.22
C LEU A 105 -5.00 -3.09 -6.77
N THR A 106 -4.87 -1.98 -6.06
CA THR A 106 -5.41 -1.83 -4.71
C THR A 106 -6.92 -1.89 -4.71
N VAL A 107 -7.60 -1.11 -5.55
CA VAL A 107 -9.06 -1.14 -5.69
C VAL A 107 -9.59 -2.54 -6.02
N SER A 108 -8.87 -3.29 -6.87
CA SER A 108 -9.33 -4.58 -7.37
C SER A 108 -9.01 -5.77 -6.46
N ASN A 109 -7.91 -5.71 -5.69
CA ASN A 109 -7.36 -6.92 -5.03
C ASN A 109 -7.08 -6.75 -3.53
N PHE A 110 -7.07 -5.52 -3.03
CA PHE A 110 -6.79 -5.28 -1.62
C PHE A 110 -7.97 -5.72 -0.75
N LYS A 111 -7.65 -6.40 0.33
CA LYS A 111 -8.59 -6.73 1.40
C LYS A 111 -8.17 -6.02 2.68
N LEU A 112 -9.07 -5.21 3.21
CA LEU A 112 -8.80 -4.51 4.46
C LEU A 112 -8.55 -5.53 5.58
N PRO A 113 -7.45 -5.41 6.34
CA PRO A 113 -7.23 -6.23 7.51
C PRO A 113 -8.36 -6.09 8.54
N THR A 114 -8.59 -7.15 9.29
CA THR A 114 -9.45 -7.06 10.47
C THR A 114 -8.71 -6.28 11.56
N ASP A 115 -9.36 -5.26 12.09
CA ASP A 115 -8.85 -4.51 13.25
C ASP A 115 -9.93 -4.46 14.34
N LYS A 116 -9.54 -4.75 15.57
CA LYS A 116 -10.41 -4.58 16.74
C LYS A 116 -10.68 -3.11 17.09
N VAL A 117 -9.97 -2.18 16.47
CA VAL A 117 -10.11 -0.73 16.64
C VAL A 117 -10.77 -0.16 15.40
N GLN A 118 -11.98 0.36 15.55
CA GLN A 118 -12.75 0.90 14.44
C GLN A 118 -12.16 2.22 13.93
N ASN A 119 -12.24 2.45 12.62
CA ASN A 119 -11.87 3.72 11.96
C ASN A 119 -10.44 4.16 12.27
N ARG A 120 -9.49 3.20 12.28
CA ARG A 120 -8.06 3.47 12.50
C ARG A 120 -7.16 2.82 11.46
N LEU A 121 -7.73 2.27 10.39
CA LEU A 121 -6.97 1.85 9.22
C LEU A 121 -7.07 2.91 8.12
N MET A 122 -5.97 3.11 7.42
CA MET A 122 -5.87 3.96 6.24
C MET A 122 -5.33 3.10 5.10
N VAL A 123 -5.99 3.10 3.96
CA VAL A 123 -5.46 2.43 2.76
C VAL A 123 -4.45 3.35 2.08
N SER A 124 -3.23 2.86 1.89
CA SER A 124 -2.16 3.62 1.27
C SER A 124 -2.09 3.33 -0.23
N VAL A 125 -2.04 4.38 -1.02
CA VAL A 125 -1.80 4.33 -2.47
C VAL A 125 -0.84 5.43 -2.89
N HIS A 126 -0.04 5.16 -3.94
CA HIS A 126 0.81 6.15 -4.58
C HIS A 126 0.24 6.50 -5.96
N PHE A 127 0.26 7.77 -6.29
CA PHE A 127 -0.31 8.27 -7.53
C PHE A 127 0.70 9.21 -8.22
N TYR A 128 1.15 8.79 -9.40
CA TYR A 128 2.18 9.48 -10.18
C TYR A 128 1.74 9.79 -11.62
N ASP A 129 0.45 9.61 -11.94
CA ASP A 129 -0.02 9.80 -13.31
C ASP A 129 -0.08 11.28 -13.74
N PRO A 130 0.44 11.62 -14.89
CA PRO A 130 1.26 10.79 -15.77
C PRO A 130 2.73 10.79 -15.31
N ASN A 131 3.37 9.62 -15.31
CA ASN A 131 4.75 9.46 -14.85
C ASN A 131 5.77 10.30 -15.64
N GLU A 132 5.51 10.58 -16.89
CA GLU A 132 6.38 11.41 -17.73
C GLU A 132 6.45 12.88 -17.26
N TYR A 133 5.48 13.33 -16.48
CA TYR A 133 5.48 14.65 -15.85
C TYR A 133 6.04 14.60 -14.42
N THR A 134 5.68 13.57 -13.65
CA THR A 134 5.95 13.52 -12.21
C THR A 134 7.29 12.89 -11.86
N LEU A 135 7.74 11.88 -12.61
CA LEU A 135 8.96 11.10 -12.34
C LEU A 135 10.04 11.31 -13.40
N ASP A 136 9.70 11.21 -14.67
CA ASP A 136 10.69 11.24 -15.77
C ASP A 136 11.09 12.65 -16.18
N ALA A 137 10.36 13.67 -15.74
CA ALA A 137 10.55 15.07 -16.13
C ALA A 137 10.63 15.29 -17.67
N LYS A 138 9.99 14.40 -18.42
CA LYS A 138 9.93 14.48 -19.89
C LYS A 138 9.10 15.67 -20.36
N TYR A 139 8.04 15.96 -19.61
CA TYR A 139 7.13 17.05 -19.87
C TYR A 139 7.22 18.12 -18.78
N SER A 140 7.04 19.38 -19.17
CA SER A 140 7.11 20.55 -18.28
C SER A 140 5.74 21.11 -17.93
N GLU A 141 4.69 20.64 -18.61
CA GLU A 141 3.31 21.08 -18.43
C GLU A 141 2.39 19.88 -18.24
N TRP A 142 1.22 20.12 -17.64
CA TRP A 142 0.26 19.09 -17.30
C TRP A 142 -1.18 19.59 -17.53
N GLY A 143 -2.11 18.65 -17.67
CA GLY A 143 -3.53 18.92 -17.67
C GLY A 143 -4.08 19.48 -18.99
N HIS A 144 -5.35 19.86 -18.98
CA HIS A 144 -6.05 20.30 -20.17
C HIS A 144 -5.45 21.58 -20.80
N THR A 145 -4.92 22.46 -19.98
CA THR A 145 -4.38 23.76 -20.41
C THR A 145 -2.93 23.71 -20.88
N GLY A 146 -2.22 22.62 -20.63
CA GLY A 146 -0.83 22.45 -21.06
C GLY A 146 -0.72 22.36 -22.59
N ALA A 147 0.36 22.92 -23.16
CA ALA A 147 0.63 22.84 -24.60
C ALA A 147 0.82 21.38 -25.05
N ALA A 148 0.30 21.02 -26.21
CA ALA A 148 0.24 19.63 -26.67
C ALA A 148 1.61 18.95 -26.82
N ASP A 149 2.65 19.71 -27.12
CA ASP A 149 4.03 19.26 -27.25
C ASP A 149 4.80 19.20 -25.92
N LYS A 150 4.20 19.73 -24.85
CA LYS A 150 4.83 19.84 -23.52
C LYS A 150 4.14 19.03 -22.43
N LYS A 151 3.12 18.28 -22.75
CA LYS A 151 2.35 17.44 -21.84
C LYS A 151 2.16 16.03 -22.34
N ALA A 152 1.89 15.09 -21.43
CA ALA A 152 1.40 13.77 -21.78
C ALA A 152 -0.03 13.86 -22.35
N ASN A 153 -0.41 12.90 -23.18
CA ASN A 153 -1.77 12.78 -23.74
C ASN A 153 -2.70 11.93 -22.84
N TRP A 154 -2.32 11.72 -21.59
CA TRP A 154 -3.06 10.97 -20.59
C TRP A 154 -2.75 11.52 -19.20
N GLY A 155 -3.46 11.06 -18.16
CA GLY A 155 -3.18 11.44 -16.77
C GLY A 155 -3.53 12.89 -16.46
N ASP A 156 -4.52 13.45 -17.14
CA ASP A 156 -5.01 14.81 -16.95
C ASP A 156 -6.00 14.92 -15.76
N GLU A 157 -6.67 16.06 -15.64
CA GLU A 157 -7.63 16.33 -14.56
C GLU A 157 -8.79 15.34 -14.53
N ASP A 158 -9.19 14.77 -15.65
CA ASP A 158 -10.26 13.78 -15.70
C ASP A 158 -9.76 12.42 -15.16
N ASN A 159 -8.54 12.01 -15.53
CA ASN A 159 -7.91 10.84 -14.92
C ASN A 159 -7.81 10.99 -13.37
N VAL A 160 -7.39 12.15 -12.89
CA VAL A 160 -7.33 12.41 -11.42
C VAL A 160 -8.71 12.23 -10.78
N LYS A 161 -9.76 12.83 -11.37
CA LYS A 161 -11.13 12.69 -10.86
C LYS A 161 -11.58 11.24 -10.84
N ASP A 162 -11.34 10.49 -11.91
CA ASP A 162 -11.75 9.08 -12.03
C ASP A 162 -11.04 8.21 -10.98
N VAL A 163 -9.72 8.40 -10.81
CA VAL A 163 -8.92 7.69 -9.80
C VAL A 163 -9.44 7.99 -8.39
N PHE A 164 -9.61 9.27 -8.05
CA PHE A 164 -10.07 9.64 -6.70
C PHE A 164 -11.53 9.25 -6.46
N ASN A 165 -12.39 9.26 -7.48
CA ASN A 165 -13.76 8.74 -7.38
C ASN A 165 -13.76 7.23 -7.13
N SER A 166 -12.88 6.46 -7.76
CA SER A 166 -12.75 5.02 -7.51
C SER A 166 -12.32 4.72 -6.06
N LEU A 167 -11.34 5.47 -5.56
CA LEU A 167 -10.90 5.38 -4.16
C LEU A 167 -12.01 5.78 -3.19
N LYS A 168 -12.70 6.89 -3.48
CA LYS A 168 -13.83 7.36 -2.68
C LYS A 168 -14.90 6.28 -2.55
N THR A 169 -15.36 5.74 -3.68
CA THR A 169 -16.42 4.73 -3.71
C THR A 169 -16.00 3.42 -3.05
N THR A 170 -14.74 3.04 -3.21
CA THR A 170 -14.22 1.77 -2.69
C THR A 170 -13.98 1.81 -1.19
N TYR A 171 -13.51 2.95 -0.67
CA TYR A 171 -13.03 3.08 0.71
C TYR A 171 -13.74 4.16 1.51
N ILE A 172 -13.68 5.43 1.11
CA ILE A 172 -14.15 6.56 1.92
C ILE A 172 -15.65 6.47 2.20
N ASP A 173 -16.48 6.11 1.20
CA ASP A 173 -17.92 5.97 1.36
C ASP A 173 -18.31 4.78 2.27
N LYS A 174 -17.35 3.94 2.61
CA LYS A 174 -17.48 2.82 3.56
C LYS A 174 -16.86 3.10 4.93
N GLY A 175 -16.37 4.31 5.15
CA GLY A 175 -15.76 4.72 6.43
C GLY A 175 -14.32 4.28 6.63
N ILE A 176 -13.60 4.02 5.54
CA ILE A 176 -12.19 3.62 5.54
C ILE A 176 -11.32 4.81 5.13
#